data_a42d6ceaa9e46cf13cbec2ee7115f0d1
#
_entry.id   a42d6ceaa9e46cf13cbec2ee7115f0d1
#
_cell.length_a   1.000
_cell.length_b   1.000
_cell.length_c   1.000
_cell.angle_alpha   90.00
_cell.angle_beta   90.00
_cell.angle_gamma   90.00
#
_symmetry.space_group_name_H-M   'P 1'
#
loop_
_entity.id
_entity.type
_entity.pdbx_description
1 polymer ?
#
loop_
_entity_poly.entity_id
_entity_poly.type
_entity_poly.pdbx_seq_one_letter_code
_entity_poly.pdbx_strand_id
1 'polypeptide(L)'
;MPQLAYFLLYVVVRLFALLPFFVLYLLSDILYLIVYKLIGYRKKVVRKNLKHSFPSFSQQQLLKIEKEFYHHFCDLFVETIKLSSMSTETIKQRFSVTNMEVVEKLFAQGKSCISLSGHYGNWEWSAAYGLYIKPPAKALFLYKQVKNQAFDKLIQTLRQRFSVECIEKDFALRKMLQYKKQGVATFTGFLADQTPTARNIHYWTQFMNQDTPVFDGAERIARSMSYALLYIDVRKIKRGFYELTLIPMSDDVSATTEFEMTEQYVRLLEQTIQRNPSYYLWTHRRWKHKRTAPTTSAPL
;
A
#
# COMPACT_ATOMS: atom_id res chain seq x y z
N MET A 1 2.05 11.57 29.04
CA MET A 1 2.48 12.41 27.91
C MET A 1 2.04 11.88 26.51
N PRO A 2 2.18 10.61 26.13
CA PRO A 2 1.76 10.17 24.78
C PRO A 2 0.24 10.32 24.50
N GLN A 3 -0.59 10.16 25.53
CA GLN A 3 -2.05 10.28 25.39
C GLN A 3 -2.51 11.72 25.12
N LEU A 4 -1.90 12.71 25.79
CA LEU A 4 -2.19 14.13 25.57
C LEU A 4 -1.73 14.55 24.17
N ALA A 5 -0.53 14.15 23.75
CA ALA A 5 -0.04 14.42 22.39
C ALA A 5 -0.95 13.81 21.31
N TYR A 6 -1.42 12.58 21.51
CA TYR A 6 -2.42 11.95 20.62
C TYR A 6 -3.72 12.76 20.59
N PHE A 7 -4.26 13.13 21.76
CA PHE A 7 -5.51 13.88 21.83
C PHE A 7 -5.41 15.22 21.10
N LEU A 8 -4.36 16.01 21.36
CA LEU A 8 -4.14 17.27 20.67
C LEU A 8 -4.00 17.09 19.15
N LEU A 9 -3.20 16.11 18.72
CA LEU A 9 -3.04 15.78 17.31
C LEU A 9 -4.37 15.37 16.67
N TYR A 10 -5.14 14.53 17.36
CA TYR A 10 -6.46 14.07 16.88
C TYR A 10 -7.45 15.24 16.75
N VAL A 11 -7.49 16.15 17.72
CA VAL A 11 -8.36 17.34 17.65
C VAL A 11 -7.98 18.21 16.46
N VAL A 12 -6.69 18.49 16.26
CA VAL A 12 -6.21 19.27 15.11
C VAL A 12 -6.61 18.59 13.80
N VAL A 13 -6.34 17.30 13.67
CA VAL A 13 -6.71 16.53 12.47
C VAL A 13 -8.22 16.55 12.23
N ARG A 14 -9.04 16.42 13.30
CA ARG A 14 -10.52 16.51 13.18
C ARG A 14 -10.98 17.87 12.71
N LEU A 15 -10.43 18.96 13.24
CA LEU A 15 -10.78 20.32 12.82
C LEU A 15 -10.48 20.53 11.31
N PHE A 16 -9.26 20.15 10.86
CA PHE A 16 -8.92 20.20 9.44
C PHE A 16 -9.83 19.30 8.59
N ALA A 17 -10.16 18.12 9.06
CA ALA A 17 -11.01 17.18 8.34
C ALA A 17 -12.46 17.66 8.15
N LEU A 18 -12.96 18.61 8.97
CA LEU A 18 -14.28 19.19 8.78
C LEU A 18 -14.34 20.13 7.56
N LEU A 19 -13.20 20.65 7.12
CA LEU A 19 -13.14 21.51 5.93
C LEU A 19 -13.66 20.75 4.70
N PRO A 20 -14.38 21.43 3.79
CA PRO A 20 -14.80 20.83 2.53
C PRO A 20 -13.59 20.49 1.64
N PHE A 21 -13.74 19.52 0.76
CA PHE A 21 -12.65 19.02 -0.08
C PHE A 21 -11.95 20.11 -0.90
N PHE A 22 -12.69 21.09 -1.42
CA PHE A 22 -12.07 22.15 -2.22
C PHE A 22 -11.09 23.01 -1.40
N VAL A 23 -11.40 23.27 -0.11
CA VAL A 23 -10.48 23.98 0.81
C VAL A 23 -9.27 23.12 1.10
N LEU A 24 -9.45 21.83 1.37
CA LEU A 24 -8.34 20.90 1.61
C LEU A 24 -7.42 20.82 0.39
N TYR A 25 -7.96 20.84 -0.82
CA TYR A 25 -7.14 20.84 -2.04
C TYR A 25 -6.41 22.16 -2.28
N LEU A 26 -6.99 23.30 -1.90
CA LEU A 26 -6.27 24.57 -1.89
C LEU A 26 -5.07 24.52 -0.91
N LEU A 27 -5.29 23.97 0.28
CA LEU A 27 -4.20 23.74 1.25
C LEU A 27 -3.15 22.77 0.72
N SER A 28 -3.57 21.72 -0.01
CA SER A 28 -2.66 20.78 -0.68
C SER A 28 -1.79 21.48 -1.73
N ASP A 29 -2.37 22.38 -2.52
CA ASP A 29 -1.63 23.13 -3.54
C ASP A 29 -0.60 24.08 -2.89
N ILE A 30 -0.94 24.71 -1.76
CA ILE A 30 0.02 25.48 -0.94
C ILE A 30 1.12 24.55 -0.38
N LEU A 31 0.73 23.40 0.16
CA LEU A 31 1.67 22.41 0.67
C LEU A 31 2.64 21.91 -0.42
N TYR A 32 2.15 21.73 -1.65
CA TYR A 32 3.00 21.42 -2.80
C TYR A 32 4.07 22.49 -3.05
N LEU A 33 3.72 23.77 -2.98
CA LEU A 33 4.70 24.85 -3.15
C LEU A 33 5.78 24.77 -2.06
N ILE A 34 5.38 24.53 -0.81
CA ILE A 34 6.30 24.41 0.32
C ILE A 34 7.19 23.17 0.15
N VAL A 35 6.60 21.98 0.00
CA VAL A 35 7.30 20.69 -0.01
C VAL A 35 8.18 20.55 -1.27
N TYR A 36 7.64 20.94 -2.43
CA TYR A 36 8.34 20.78 -3.70
C TYR A 36 9.25 21.95 -4.04
N LYS A 37 8.78 23.19 -3.91
CA LYS A 37 9.54 24.37 -4.36
C LYS A 37 10.52 24.88 -3.32
N LEU A 38 10.08 25.04 -2.05
CA LEU A 38 10.90 25.62 -0.99
C LEU A 38 11.82 24.59 -0.34
N ILE A 39 11.26 23.49 0.19
CA ILE A 39 12.05 22.47 0.94
C ILE A 39 12.77 21.51 0.00
N GLY A 40 12.17 21.16 -1.12
CA GLY A 40 12.72 20.17 -2.04
C GLY A 40 12.78 18.76 -1.44
N TYR A 41 11.77 18.38 -0.63
CA TYR A 41 11.74 17.13 0.13
C TYR A 41 12.05 15.91 -0.75
N ARG A 42 13.17 15.25 -0.48
CA ARG A 42 13.64 14.04 -1.17
C ARG A 42 13.73 14.11 -2.71
N LYS A 43 13.80 15.28 -3.32
CA LYS A 43 13.89 15.44 -4.80
C LYS A 43 15.00 14.60 -5.42
N LYS A 44 16.19 14.56 -4.77
CA LYS A 44 17.30 13.73 -5.25
C LYS A 44 16.93 12.24 -5.35
N VAL A 45 16.15 11.73 -4.39
CA VAL A 45 15.68 10.34 -4.38
C VAL A 45 14.67 10.11 -5.48
N VAL A 46 13.66 10.98 -5.61
CA VAL A 46 12.61 10.90 -6.64
C VAL A 46 13.22 10.92 -8.03
N ARG A 47 14.11 11.89 -8.32
CA ARG A 47 14.78 12.00 -9.63
C ARG A 47 15.63 10.78 -9.96
N LYS A 48 16.39 10.28 -8.96
CA LYS A 48 17.18 9.06 -9.14
C LYS A 48 16.28 7.88 -9.48
N ASN A 49 15.21 7.67 -8.71
CA ASN A 49 14.27 6.58 -8.93
C ASN A 49 13.62 6.66 -10.31
N LEU A 50 13.06 7.82 -10.68
CA LEU A 50 12.44 8.03 -11.99
C LEU A 50 13.40 7.79 -13.14
N LYS A 51 14.63 8.35 -13.09
CA LYS A 51 15.63 8.20 -14.16
C LYS A 51 15.99 6.73 -14.42
N HIS A 52 16.14 5.92 -13.35
CA HIS A 52 16.47 4.51 -13.51
C HIS A 52 15.27 3.65 -13.88
N SER A 53 14.07 4.05 -13.45
CA SER A 53 12.84 3.32 -13.76
C SER A 53 12.33 3.57 -15.19
N PHE A 54 12.65 4.72 -15.77
CA PHE A 54 12.21 5.10 -17.12
C PHE A 54 13.40 5.62 -17.96
N PRO A 55 14.36 4.75 -18.30
CA PRO A 55 15.58 5.17 -18.99
C PRO A 55 15.35 5.73 -20.39
N SER A 56 14.24 5.39 -21.04
CA SER A 56 13.85 5.88 -22.37
C SER A 56 13.12 7.23 -22.35
N PHE A 57 12.73 7.73 -21.17
CA PHE A 57 11.97 8.98 -21.08
C PHE A 57 12.91 10.19 -21.14
N SER A 58 12.47 11.22 -21.87
CA SER A 58 13.16 12.49 -21.90
C SER A 58 13.16 13.20 -20.53
N GLN A 59 14.10 14.10 -20.33
CA GLN A 59 14.17 14.90 -19.10
C GLN A 59 12.87 15.68 -18.86
N GLN A 60 12.20 16.15 -19.91
CA GLN A 60 10.92 16.87 -19.79
C GLN A 60 9.81 15.95 -19.30
N GLN A 61 9.73 14.70 -19.81
CA GLN A 61 8.76 13.70 -19.34
C GLN A 61 9.01 13.35 -17.87
N LEU A 62 10.25 13.10 -17.48
CA LEU A 62 10.59 12.82 -16.07
C LEU A 62 10.25 13.99 -15.15
N LEU A 63 10.50 15.23 -15.58
CA LEU A 63 10.16 16.42 -14.80
C LEU A 63 8.64 16.61 -14.67
N LYS A 64 7.86 16.28 -15.71
CA LYS A 64 6.39 16.29 -15.65
C LYS A 64 5.90 15.29 -14.60
N ILE A 65 6.36 14.03 -14.66
CA ILE A 65 6.01 13.00 -13.68
C ILE A 65 6.41 13.44 -12.25
N GLU A 66 7.63 14.01 -12.07
CA GLU A 66 8.09 14.52 -10.77
C GLU A 66 7.11 15.56 -10.20
N LYS A 67 6.69 16.55 -10.99
CA LYS A 67 5.75 17.60 -10.54
C LYS A 67 4.40 17.01 -10.18
N GLU A 68 3.83 16.19 -11.05
CA GLU A 68 2.54 15.53 -10.82
C GLU A 68 2.58 14.61 -9.59
N PHE A 69 3.69 13.90 -9.39
CA PHE A 69 3.92 13.09 -8.19
C PHE A 69 3.86 13.93 -6.92
N TYR A 70 4.52 15.09 -6.87
CA TYR A 70 4.48 15.92 -5.66
C TYR A 70 3.12 16.56 -5.42
N HIS A 71 2.36 16.91 -6.46
CA HIS A 71 0.97 17.33 -6.30
C HIS A 71 0.14 16.20 -5.68
N HIS A 72 0.23 14.99 -6.24
CA HIS A 72 -0.47 13.83 -5.71
C HIS A 72 -0.02 13.49 -4.28
N PHE A 73 1.27 13.54 -4.01
CA PHE A 73 1.84 13.29 -2.69
C PHE A 73 1.28 14.25 -1.63
N CYS A 74 1.09 15.52 -1.95
CA CYS A 74 0.47 16.49 -1.06
C CYS A 74 -1.04 16.24 -0.91
N ASP A 75 -1.73 15.84 -2.00
CA ASP A 75 -3.13 15.43 -1.93
C ASP A 75 -3.35 14.29 -0.93
N LEU A 76 -2.46 13.28 -0.93
CA LEU A 76 -2.55 12.15 0.00
C LEU A 76 -2.57 12.58 1.48
N PHE A 77 -1.82 13.63 1.86
CA PHE A 77 -1.84 14.12 3.25
C PHE A 77 -3.21 14.66 3.63
N VAL A 78 -3.79 15.54 2.81
CA VAL A 78 -5.09 16.16 3.12
C VAL A 78 -6.24 15.13 2.99
N GLU A 79 -6.13 14.20 2.07
CA GLU A 79 -7.07 13.09 1.91
C GLU A 79 -7.02 12.11 3.08
N THR A 80 -5.82 11.82 3.61
CA THR A 80 -5.65 11.01 4.83
C THR A 80 -6.26 11.70 6.05
N ILE A 81 -6.02 13.01 6.22
CA ILE A 81 -6.66 13.82 7.27
C ILE A 81 -8.19 13.74 7.14
N LYS A 82 -8.71 13.86 5.91
CA LYS A 82 -10.15 13.83 5.63
C LYS A 82 -10.82 12.53 6.06
N LEU A 83 -10.12 11.39 6.07
CA LEU A 83 -10.65 10.11 6.57
C LEU A 83 -11.27 10.25 7.96
N SER A 84 -10.74 11.13 8.84
CA SER A 84 -11.24 11.28 10.19
C SER A 84 -12.70 11.77 10.26
N SER A 85 -13.21 12.45 9.23
CA SER A 85 -14.56 13.03 9.17
C SER A 85 -15.45 12.42 8.08
N MET A 86 -14.90 11.60 7.18
CA MET A 86 -15.71 11.02 6.08
C MET A 86 -16.74 10.03 6.62
N SER A 87 -17.97 10.12 6.09
CA SER A 87 -18.99 9.10 6.31
C SER A 87 -18.72 7.87 5.41
N THR A 88 -19.36 6.77 5.74
CA THR A 88 -19.32 5.54 4.92
C THR A 88 -19.83 5.78 3.51
N GLU A 89 -20.84 6.60 3.33
CA GLU A 89 -21.42 6.96 2.04
C GLU A 89 -20.42 7.78 1.22
N THR A 90 -19.80 8.78 1.85
CA THR A 90 -18.81 9.65 1.19
C THR A 90 -17.59 8.85 0.73
N ILE A 91 -17.05 7.93 1.56
CA ILE A 91 -15.91 7.13 1.15
C ILE A 91 -16.28 6.17 0.02
N LYS A 92 -17.44 5.52 0.06
CA LYS A 92 -17.91 4.62 -1.01
C LYS A 92 -18.12 5.34 -2.35
N GLN A 93 -18.58 6.59 -2.33
CA GLN A 93 -18.72 7.41 -3.54
C GLN A 93 -17.37 7.82 -4.15
N ARG A 94 -16.33 7.96 -3.32
CA ARG A 94 -15.00 8.44 -3.71
C ARG A 94 -13.96 7.36 -3.89
N PHE A 95 -14.19 6.20 -3.27
CA PHE A 95 -13.34 5.04 -3.33
C PHE A 95 -14.20 3.81 -3.57
N SER A 96 -14.42 3.49 -4.84
CA SER A 96 -15.17 2.30 -5.24
C SER A 96 -14.29 1.05 -5.17
N VAL A 97 -14.90 -0.07 -4.81
CA VAL A 97 -14.27 -1.38 -4.84
C VAL A 97 -15.03 -2.26 -5.83
N THR A 98 -14.34 -2.81 -6.79
CA THR A 98 -14.92 -3.65 -7.85
C THR A 98 -14.38 -5.08 -7.78
N ASN A 99 -15.10 -6.01 -8.39
CA ASN A 99 -14.79 -7.45 -8.43
C ASN A 99 -14.81 -8.13 -7.04
N MET A 100 -15.68 -7.65 -6.13
CA MET A 100 -15.82 -8.22 -4.79
C MET A 100 -16.37 -9.66 -4.80
N GLU A 101 -17.07 -10.04 -5.85
CA GLU A 101 -17.60 -11.39 -6.07
C GLU A 101 -16.53 -12.48 -5.99
N VAL A 102 -15.27 -12.15 -6.31
CA VAL A 102 -14.13 -13.06 -6.16
C VAL A 102 -13.92 -13.41 -4.68
N VAL A 103 -13.98 -12.42 -3.79
CA VAL A 103 -13.82 -12.62 -2.35
C VAL A 103 -15.03 -13.34 -1.76
N GLU A 104 -16.24 -12.98 -2.19
CA GLU A 104 -17.47 -13.64 -1.75
C GLU A 104 -17.46 -15.14 -2.12
N LYS A 105 -16.99 -15.47 -3.34
CA LYS A 105 -16.81 -16.86 -3.77
C LYS A 105 -15.80 -17.62 -2.92
N LEU A 106 -14.65 -17.02 -2.61
CA LEU A 106 -13.64 -17.62 -1.74
C LEU A 106 -14.21 -17.88 -0.33
N PHE A 107 -14.92 -16.90 0.23
CA PHE A 107 -15.53 -17.03 1.57
C PHE A 107 -16.61 -18.09 1.61
N ALA A 108 -17.44 -18.22 0.56
CA ALA A 108 -18.43 -19.29 0.44
C ALA A 108 -17.78 -20.69 0.44
N GLN A 109 -16.52 -20.80 0.00
CA GLN A 109 -15.72 -22.02 0.06
C GLN A 109 -14.96 -22.18 1.39
N GLY A 110 -15.16 -21.29 2.36
CA GLY A 110 -14.43 -21.29 3.63
C GLY A 110 -12.96 -20.88 3.49
N LYS A 111 -12.55 -20.30 2.35
CA LYS A 111 -11.17 -19.88 2.08
C LYS A 111 -10.96 -18.43 2.51
N SER A 112 -9.84 -18.17 3.18
CA SER A 112 -9.32 -16.83 3.41
C SER A 112 -8.43 -16.38 2.25
N CYS A 113 -8.23 -15.07 2.12
CA CYS A 113 -7.34 -14.53 1.09
C CYS A 113 -6.43 -13.43 1.61
N ILE A 114 -5.28 -13.30 0.95
CA ILE A 114 -4.34 -12.20 1.11
C ILE A 114 -4.41 -11.36 -0.17
N SER A 115 -4.48 -10.04 -0.01
CA SER A 115 -4.39 -9.11 -1.12
C SER A 115 -3.08 -8.33 -1.08
N LEU A 116 -2.38 -8.29 -2.21
CA LEU A 116 -1.12 -7.58 -2.40
C LEU A 116 -1.35 -6.26 -3.11
N SER A 117 -0.75 -5.19 -2.63
CA SER A 117 -0.75 -3.90 -3.31
C SER A 117 0.57 -3.15 -3.10
N GLY A 118 0.74 -2.05 -3.81
CA GLY A 118 1.83 -1.10 -3.62
C GLY A 118 1.35 0.22 -3.01
N HIS A 119 2.31 1.06 -2.61
CA HIS A 119 2.03 2.46 -2.23
C HIS A 119 1.74 3.28 -3.50
N TYR A 120 0.59 3.01 -4.10
CA TYR A 120 0.11 3.60 -5.33
C TYR A 120 -1.30 4.19 -5.17
N GLY A 121 -1.59 5.29 -5.84
CA GLY A 121 -2.85 5.99 -5.70
C GLY A 121 -3.10 6.44 -4.26
N ASN A 122 -4.28 6.20 -3.72
CA ASN A 122 -4.56 6.47 -2.31
C ASN A 122 -4.63 5.16 -1.50
N TRP A 123 -3.47 4.64 -1.13
CA TRP A 123 -3.37 3.42 -0.32
C TRP A 123 -3.94 3.55 1.11
N GLU A 124 -4.06 4.77 1.66
CA GLU A 124 -4.70 4.96 2.98
C GLU A 124 -6.21 4.74 2.90
N TRP A 125 -6.84 5.19 1.79
CA TRP A 125 -8.26 4.94 1.57
C TRP A 125 -8.55 3.48 1.23
N SER A 126 -7.55 2.68 0.85
CA SER A 126 -7.73 1.25 0.61
C SER A 126 -8.29 0.51 1.83
N ALA A 127 -8.06 1.01 3.06
CA ALA A 127 -8.70 0.46 4.26
C ALA A 127 -10.25 0.41 4.17
N ALA A 128 -10.86 1.21 3.27
CA ALA A 128 -12.29 1.18 3.02
C ALA A 128 -12.80 -0.16 2.41
N TYR A 129 -11.92 -1.05 1.93
CA TYR A 129 -12.35 -2.39 1.53
C TYR A 129 -13.04 -3.14 2.68
N GLY A 130 -12.71 -2.80 3.94
CA GLY A 130 -13.37 -3.39 5.10
C GLY A 130 -14.88 -3.18 5.15
N LEU A 131 -15.40 -2.12 4.50
CA LEU A 131 -16.85 -1.86 4.39
C LEU A 131 -17.57 -2.86 3.47
N TYR A 132 -16.84 -3.63 2.71
CA TYR A 132 -17.36 -4.64 1.76
C TYR A 132 -17.22 -6.05 2.30
N ILE A 133 -16.49 -6.25 3.41
CA ILE A 133 -16.32 -7.56 4.06
C ILE A 133 -17.44 -7.73 5.11
N LYS A 134 -18.35 -8.66 4.85
CA LYS A 134 -19.50 -8.92 5.72
C LYS A 134 -19.15 -9.92 6.84
N PRO A 135 -19.69 -9.73 8.07
CA PRO A 135 -19.56 -10.73 9.12
C PRO A 135 -20.10 -12.10 8.66
N PRO A 136 -19.58 -13.23 9.18
CA PRO A 136 -18.56 -13.34 10.24
C PRO A 136 -17.12 -13.10 9.77
N ALA A 137 -16.87 -12.93 8.46
CA ALA A 137 -15.54 -12.70 7.93
C ALA A 137 -14.92 -11.40 8.46
N LYS A 138 -13.58 -11.33 8.45
CA LYS A 138 -12.82 -10.19 8.98
C LYS A 138 -11.93 -9.58 7.91
N ALA A 139 -11.91 -8.24 7.89
CA ALA A 139 -10.96 -7.45 7.11
C ALA A 139 -9.76 -7.10 7.99
N LEU A 140 -8.56 -7.49 7.56
CA LEU A 140 -7.31 -7.28 8.28
C LEU A 140 -6.40 -6.36 7.46
N PHE A 141 -5.74 -5.39 8.08
CA PHE A 141 -4.78 -4.51 7.44
C PHE A 141 -3.43 -4.58 8.17
N LEU A 142 -2.41 -5.09 7.46
CA LEU A 142 -1.09 -5.18 8.04
C LEU A 142 -0.36 -3.85 7.97
N TYR A 143 0.28 -3.49 9.08
CA TYR A 143 1.07 -2.28 9.15
C TYR A 143 2.38 -2.50 9.94
N LYS A 144 3.32 -1.60 9.72
CA LYS A 144 4.53 -1.51 10.53
C LYS A 144 4.36 -0.36 11.52
N GLN A 145 4.55 -0.63 12.80
CA GLN A 145 4.47 0.37 13.85
C GLN A 145 5.43 1.54 13.60
N VAL A 146 4.94 2.76 13.78
CA VAL A 146 5.71 3.99 13.64
C VAL A 146 6.30 4.37 14.99
N LYS A 147 7.53 4.91 15.02
CA LYS A 147 8.23 5.29 16.26
C LYS A 147 7.46 6.30 17.12
N ASN A 148 6.76 7.23 16.49
CA ASN A 148 5.92 8.20 17.21
C ASN A 148 4.58 7.54 17.56
N GLN A 149 4.38 7.20 18.83
CA GLN A 149 3.20 6.50 19.34
C GLN A 149 1.89 7.27 19.12
N ALA A 150 1.91 8.60 19.22
CA ALA A 150 0.71 9.42 19.00
C ALA A 150 0.27 9.36 17.53
N PHE A 151 1.23 9.47 16.62
CA PHE A 151 0.97 9.37 15.17
C PHE A 151 0.56 7.95 14.76
N ASP A 152 1.21 6.93 15.33
CA ASP A 152 0.86 5.52 15.09
C ASP A 152 -0.60 5.23 15.47
N LYS A 153 -0.99 5.65 16.69
CA LYS A 153 -2.37 5.52 17.16
C LYS A 153 -3.37 6.28 16.29
N LEU A 154 -3.00 7.48 15.83
CA LEU A 154 -3.84 8.27 14.93
C LEU A 154 -4.13 7.50 13.64
N ILE A 155 -3.10 7.02 12.94
CA ILE A 155 -3.27 6.29 11.67
C ILE A 155 -4.09 5.02 11.86
N GLN A 156 -3.87 4.25 12.93
CA GLN A 156 -4.69 3.09 13.25
C GLN A 156 -6.16 3.49 13.46
N THR A 157 -6.41 4.55 14.23
CA THR A 157 -7.77 5.06 14.48
C THR A 157 -8.48 5.44 13.17
N LEU A 158 -7.76 6.07 12.23
CA LEU A 158 -8.32 6.44 10.93
C LEU A 158 -8.68 5.22 10.08
N ARG A 159 -7.81 4.21 10.02
CA ARG A 159 -8.03 2.99 9.24
C ARG A 159 -9.16 2.12 9.83
N GLN A 160 -9.19 1.96 11.14
CA GLN A 160 -10.20 1.14 11.84
C GLN A 160 -11.63 1.66 11.70
N ARG A 161 -11.82 2.92 11.29
CA ARG A 161 -13.15 3.49 11.04
C ARG A 161 -13.96 2.74 9.98
N PHE A 162 -13.30 1.99 9.12
CA PHE A 162 -13.92 1.29 7.99
C PHE A 162 -13.94 -0.23 8.16
N SER A 163 -14.15 -0.68 9.41
CA SER A 163 -14.31 -2.11 9.74
C SER A 163 -13.10 -2.98 9.45
N VAL A 164 -11.88 -2.41 9.40
CA VAL A 164 -10.65 -3.19 9.33
C VAL A 164 -10.00 -3.31 10.71
N GLU A 165 -9.43 -4.47 11.00
CA GLU A 165 -8.56 -4.69 12.13
C GLU A 165 -7.11 -4.45 11.71
N CYS A 166 -6.45 -3.44 12.30
CA CYS A 166 -5.04 -3.16 12.05
C CYS A 166 -4.17 -4.12 12.86
N ILE A 167 -3.29 -4.86 12.19
CA ILE A 167 -2.40 -5.83 12.81
C ILE A 167 -0.95 -5.45 12.53
N GLU A 168 -0.15 -5.34 13.59
CA GLU A 168 1.28 -5.16 13.42
C GLU A 168 1.88 -6.38 12.70
N LYS A 169 2.74 -6.12 11.70
CA LYS A 169 3.30 -7.14 10.82
C LYS A 169 3.95 -8.34 11.54
N ASP A 170 4.57 -8.09 12.72
CA ASP A 170 5.27 -9.13 13.48
C ASP A 170 4.30 -10.08 14.20
N PHE A 171 3.02 -9.69 14.36
CA PHE A 171 1.94 -10.51 14.92
C PHE A 171 0.98 -11.06 13.85
N ALA A 172 1.19 -10.72 12.58
CA ALA A 172 0.28 -11.04 11.49
C ALA A 172 -0.03 -12.54 11.40
N LEU A 173 1.02 -13.38 11.28
CA LEU A 173 0.86 -14.83 11.15
C LEU A 173 0.10 -15.42 12.34
N ARG A 174 0.44 -15.01 13.57
CA ARG A 174 -0.23 -15.49 14.79
C ARG A 174 -1.73 -15.15 14.77
N LYS A 175 -2.08 -13.94 14.36
CA LYS A 175 -3.47 -13.49 14.31
C LYS A 175 -4.26 -14.18 13.21
N MET A 176 -3.68 -14.35 12.05
CA MET A 176 -4.29 -15.09 10.94
C MET A 176 -4.53 -16.56 11.29
N LEU A 177 -3.56 -17.21 11.96
CA LEU A 177 -3.71 -18.57 12.49
C LEU A 177 -4.83 -18.66 13.53
N GLN A 178 -4.98 -17.66 14.38
CA GLN A 178 -6.08 -17.60 15.35
C GLN A 178 -7.44 -17.62 14.65
N TYR A 179 -7.65 -16.77 13.62
CA TYR A 179 -8.89 -16.74 12.85
C TYR A 179 -9.12 -18.05 12.09
N LYS A 180 -8.09 -18.63 11.48
CA LYS A 180 -8.18 -19.93 10.81
C LYS A 180 -8.65 -21.03 11.76
N LYS A 181 -8.12 -21.10 13.00
CA LYS A 181 -8.56 -22.06 14.03
C LYS A 181 -9.99 -21.84 14.47
N GLN A 182 -10.49 -20.61 14.41
CA GLN A 182 -11.86 -20.24 14.73
C GLN A 182 -12.85 -20.48 13.57
N GLY A 183 -12.37 -20.93 12.41
CA GLY A 183 -13.20 -21.07 11.21
C GLY A 183 -13.67 -19.74 10.61
N VAL A 184 -13.00 -18.62 10.96
CA VAL A 184 -13.34 -17.27 10.48
C VAL A 184 -12.52 -16.95 9.25
N ALA A 185 -13.19 -16.75 8.11
CA ALA A 185 -12.53 -16.30 6.88
C ALA A 185 -12.00 -14.87 7.01
N THR A 186 -10.83 -14.61 6.42
CA THR A 186 -10.18 -13.29 6.47
C THR A 186 -9.78 -12.79 5.10
N PHE A 187 -9.98 -11.48 4.89
CA PHE A 187 -9.36 -10.71 3.81
C PHE A 187 -8.23 -9.88 4.40
N THR A 188 -6.99 -10.16 4.01
CA THR A 188 -5.81 -9.53 4.64
C THR A 188 -5.03 -8.69 3.63
N GLY A 189 -5.01 -7.37 3.82
CA GLY A 189 -4.27 -6.43 2.95
C GLY A 189 -2.80 -6.27 3.32
N PHE A 190 -1.91 -6.42 2.33
CA PHE A 190 -0.46 -6.23 2.41
C PHE A 190 0.01 -5.16 1.45
N LEU A 191 0.72 -4.16 1.95
CA LEU A 191 1.53 -3.25 1.13
C LEU A 191 2.95 -3.85 1.02
N ALA A 192 3.26 -4.47 -0.13
CA ALA A 192 4.45 -5.34 -0.27
C ALA A 192 5.58 -4.73 -1.13
N ASP A 193 5.45 -3.49 -1.59
CA ASP A 193 6.36 -2.83 -2.54
C ASP A 193 7.60 -2.17 -1.91
N GLN A 194 7.70 -2.12 -0.59
CA GLN A 194 8.86 -1.52 0.08
C GLN A 194 10.03 -2.51 0.19
N THR A 195 11.22 -1.94 0.45
CA THR A 195 12.46 -2.71 0.55
C THR A 195 12.46 -3.60 1.79
N PRO A 196 12.67 -4.92 1.67
CA PRO A 196 12.87 -5.80 2.82
C PRO A 196 14.12 -5.40 3.63
N THR A 197 14.21 -5.87 4.87
CA THR A 197 15.47 -5.79 5.64
C THR A 197 16.47 -6.77 5.06
N ALA A 198 17.78 -6.51 5.20
CA ALA A 198 18.81 -7.36 4.61
C ALA A 198 18.68 -8.85 5.01
N ARG A 199 18.24 -9.13 6.24
CA ARG A 199 18.03 -10.51 6.74
C ARG A 199 16.82 -11.21 6.11
N ASN A 200 15.90 -10.48 5.49
CA ASN A 200 14.66 -10.99 4.92
C ASN A 200 14.64 -10.87 3.40
N ILE A 201 15.80 -10.86 2.77
CA ILE A 201 15.94 -10.88 1.32
C ILE A 201 16.15 -12.34 0.91
N HIS A 202 15.09 -12.95 0.34
CA HIS A 202 15.15 -14.33 -0.16
C HIS A 202 15.04 -14.38 -1.68
N TYR A 203 14.44 -13.34 -2.28
CA TYR A 203 14.19 -13.29 -3.71
C TYR A 203 14.60 -11.96 -4.33
N TRP A 204 15.21 -12.02 -5.51
CA TRP A 204 15.61 -10.89 -6.34
C TRP A 204 15.00 -11.02 -7.73
N THR A 205 14.46 -9.94 -8.23
CA THR A 205 13.95 -9.86 -9.60
C THR A 205 14.24 -8.49 -10.21
N GLN A 206 13.98 -8.35 -11.50
CA GLN A 206 13.97 -7.05 -12.16
C GLN A 206 12.65 -6.34 -11.82
N PHE A 207 12.71 -5.13 -11.31
CA PHE A 207 11.55 -4.27 -11.06
C PHE A 207 11.87 -2.85 -11.49
N MET A 208 11.06 -2.31 -12.40
CA MET A 208 11.27 -0.97 -12.95
C MET A 208 12.69 -0.79 -13.49
N ASN A 209 13.17 -1.72 -14.32
CA ASN A 209 14.51 -1.76 -14.92
C ASN A 209 15.68 -1.81 -13.92
N GLN A 210 15.46 -2.30 -12.72
CA GLN A 210 16.49 -2.35 -11.68
C GLN A 210 16.44 -3.68 -10.91
N ASP A 211 17.62 -4.25 -10.62
CA ASP A 211 17.75 -5.39 -9.70
C ASP A 211 17.15 -5.03 -8.33
N THR A 212 16.17 -5.80 -7.88
CA THR A 212 15.33 -5.43 -6.77
C THR A 212 15.06 -6.62 -5.85
N PRO A 213 15.41 -6.52 -4.55
CA PRO A 213 14.95 -7.51 -3.57
C PRO A 213 13.49 -7.29 -3.27
N VAL A 214 12.71 -8.36 -3.26
CA VAL A 214 11.26 -8.33 -3.06
C VAL A 214 10.87 -9.03 -1.75
N PHE A 215 9.79 -8.57 -1.16
CA PHE A 215 9.21 -9.18 0.04
C PHE A 215 8.31 -10.34 -0.35
N ASP A 216 8.70 -11.55 0.03
CA ASP A 216 8.04 -12.83 -0.27
C ASP A 216 7.07 -13.30 0.83
N GLY A 217 7.00 -12.58 1.96
CA GLY A 217 6.30 -13.02 3.16
C GLY A 217 4.82 -13.32 2.95
N ALA A 218 4.15 -12.59 2.06
CA ALA A 218 2.74 -12.81 1.76
C ALA A 218 2.51 -14.15 1.05
N GLU A 219 3.34 -14.50 0.06
CA GLU A 219 3.28 -15.79 -0.63
C GLU A 219 3.59 -16.94 0.33
N ARG A 220 4.61 -16.81 1.16
CA ARG A 220 4.98 -17.84 2.16
C ARG A 220 3.85 -18.08 3.16
N ILE A 221 3.19 -17.02 3.65
CA ILE A 221 2.03 -17.15 4.53
C ILE A 221 0.87 -17.82 3.79
N ALA A 222 0.53 -17.33 2.58
CA ALA A 222 -0.55 -17.89 1.79
C ALA A 222 -0.34 -19.39 1.52
N ARG A 223 0.87 -19.79 1.14
CA ARG A 223 1.25 -21.19 0.91
C ARG A 223 1.09 -22.04 2.17
N SER A 224 1.60 -21.59 3.32
CA SER A 224 1.54 -22.34 4.59
C SER A 224 0.13 -22.46 5.15
N MET A 225 -0.76 -21.56 4.76
CA MET A 225 -2.14 -21.51 5.26
C MET A 225 -3.19 -21.96 4.25
N SER A 226 -2.79 -22.29 3.01
CA SER A 226 -3.68 -22.57 1.87
C SER A 226 -4.66 -21.42 1.63
N TYR A 227 -4.16 -20.17 1.66
CA TYR A 227 -4.92 -18.97 1.37
C TYR A 227 -4.83 -18.61 -0.10
N ALA A 228 -5.89 -18.02 -0.63
CA ALA A 228 -5.86 -17.43 -1.95
C ALA A 228 -5.03 -16.13 -1.96
N LEU A 229 -4.44 -15.80 -3.11
CA LEU A 229 -3.78 -14.52 -3.35
C LEU A 229 -4.54 -13.70 -4.39
N LEU A 230 -4.69 -12.42 -4.08
CA LEU A 230 -5.27 -11.41 -4.95
C LEU A 230 -4.28 -10.25 -5.12
N TYR A 231 -4.37 -9.53 -6.22
CA TYR A 231 -3.73 -8.24 -6.40
C TYR A 231 -4.77 -7.12 -6.32
N ILE A 232 -4.42 -6.03 -5.67
CA ILE A 232 -5.21 -4.81 -5.63
C ILE A 232 -4.65 -3.82 -6.65
N ASP A 233 -5.39 -3.60 -7.73
CA ASP A 233 -5.13 -2.54 -8.69
C ASP A 233 -5.89 -1.28 -8.30
N VAL A 234 -5.17 -0.18 -8.07
CA VAL A 234 -5.77 1.11 -7.74
C VAL A 234 -5.65 2.06 -8.92
N ARG A 235 -6.75 2.71 -9.28
CA ARG A 235 -6.81 3.77 -10.30
C ARG A 235 -7.26 5.07 -9.67
N LYS A 236 -6.56 6.17 -9.95
CA LYS A 236 -7.06 7.52 -9.69
C LYS A 236 -7.92 7.95 -10.87
N ILE A 237 -9.23 8.09 -10.65
CA ILE A 237 -10.20 8.50 -11.69
C ILE A 237 -10.11 10.01 -11.89
N LYS A 238 -10.08 10.76 -10.80
CA LYS A 238 -9.85 12.20 -10.73
C LYS A 238 -9.37 12.55 -9.32
N ARG A 239 -9.03 13.82 -9.07
CA ARG A 239 -8.59 14.27 -7.74
C ARG A 239 -9.64 13.93 -6.68
N GLY A 240 -9.25 13.10 -5.68
CA GLY A 240 -10.13 12.63 -4.62
C GLY A 240 -11.14 11.57 -5.01
N PHE A 241 -10.94 10.89 -6.13
CA PHE A 241 -11.76 9.76 -6.58
C PHE A 241 -10.87 8.64 -7.09
N TYR A 242 -11.06 7.45 -6.53
CA TYR A 242 -10.26 6.27 -6.82
C TYR A 242 -11.15 5.04 -7.02
N GLU A 243 -10.63 4.09 -7.75
CA GLU A 243 -11.21 2.77 -7.92
C GLU A 243 -10.18 1.72 -7.53
N LEU A 244 -10.61 0.76 -6.72
CA LEU A 244 -9.85 -0.42 -6.35
C LEU A 244 -10.48 -1.62 -7.05
N THR A 245 -9.72 -2.35 -7.86
CA THR A 245 -10.14 -3.59 -8.50
C THR A 245 -9.39 -4.78 -7.91
N LEU A 246 -10.11 -5.82 -7.52
CA LEU A 246 -9.52 -7.07 -7.05
C LEU A 246 -9.23 -7.98 -8.23
N ILE A 247 -7.97 -8.36 -8.40
CA ILE A 247 -7.50 -9.24 -9.47
C ILE A 247 -7.07 -10.58 -8.85
N PRO A 248 -7.72 -11.71 -9.20
CA PRO A 248 -7.27 -13.03 -8.75
C PRO A 248 -5.86 -13.35 -9.26
N MET A 249 -5.03 -13.89 -8.37
CA MET A 249 -3.71 -14.41 -8.73
C MET A 249 -3.67 -15.94 -8.61
N SER A 250 -4.12 -16.48 -7.47
CA SER A 250 -4.24 -17.92 -7.25
C SER A 250 -5.27 -18.21 -6.17
N ASP A 251 -6.11 -19.22 -6.40
CA ASP A 251 -7.04 -19.75 -5.39
C ASP A 251 -6.36 -20.74 -4.44
N ASP A 252 -5.18 -21.28 -4.83
CA ASP A 252 -4.35 -22.17 -4.03
C ASP A 252 -2.87 -21.96 -4.37
N VAL A 253 -2.19 -21.24 -3.50
CA VAL A 253 -0.75 -20.95 -3.65
C VAL A 253 0.12 -22.19 -3.45
N SER A 254 -0.38 -23.24 -2.77
CA SER A 254 0.39 -24.46 -2.55
C SER A 254 0.66 -25.22 -3.86
N ALA A 255 -0.19 -25.02 -4.87
CA ALA A 255 -0.05 -25.62 -6.20
C ALA A 255 0.92 -24.86 -7.13
N THR A 256 1.41 -23.70 -6.73
CA THR A 256 2.33 -22.87 -7.53
C THR A 256 3.80 -23.16 -7.18
N THR A 257 4.74 -22.76 -8.03
CA THR A 257 6.17 -22.83 -7.73
C THR A 257 6.59 -21.76 -6.72
N GLU A 258 7.74 -21.93 -6.08
CA GLU A 258 8.25 -20.95 -5.12
C GLU A 258 8.56 -19.62 -5.83
N PHE A 259 8.17 -18.51 -5.22
CA PHE A 259 8.27 -17.12 -5.73
C PHE A 259 7.44 -16.79 -6.98
N GLU A 260 6.66 -17.73 -7.53
CA GLU A 260 5.83 -17.50 -8.70
C GLU A 260 4.81 -16.37 -8.45
N MET A 261 4.13 -16.41 -7.31
CA MET A 261 3.15 -15.41 -6.94
C MET A 261 3.81 -14.05 -6.61
N THR A 262 4.99 -14.09 -6.02
CA THR A 262 5.79 -12.90 -5.76
C THR A 262 6.22 -12.23 -7.07
N GLU A 263 6.65 -13.01 -8.06
CA GLU A 263 6.99 -12.50 -9.40
C GLU A 263 5.78 -11.94 -10.12
N GLN A 264 4.66 -12.65 -10.11
CA GLN A 264 3.40 -12.17 -10.71
C GLN A 264 2.94 -10.85 -10.09
N TYR A 265 3.01 -10.73 -8.76
CA TYR A 265 2.73 -9.47 -8.07
C TYR A 265 3.61 -8.32 -8.56
N VAL A 266 4.92 -8.57 -8.70
CA VAL A 266 5.87 -7.56 -9.20
C VAL A 266 5.50 -7.10 -10.61
N ARG A 267 5.14 -8.03 -11.51
CA ARG A 267 4.70 -7.68 -12.88
C ARG A 267 3.41 -6.86 -12.89
N LEU A 268 2.42 -7.24 -12.09
CA LEU A 268 1.16 -6.49 -11.96
C LEU A 268 1.39 -5.07 -11.40
N LEU A 269 2.27 -4.94 -10.40
CA LEU A 269 2.63 -3.63 -9.85
C LEU A 269 3.38 -2.75 -10.87
N GLU A 270 4.28 -3.33 -11.67
CA GLU A 270 4.95 -2.62 -12.77
C GLU A 270 3.94 -2.08 -13.78
N GLN A 271 2.98 -2.89 -14.21
CA GLN A 271 1.93 -2.48 -15.14
C GLN A 271 1.10 -1.31 -14.54
N THR A 272 0.75 -1.40 -13.26
CA THR A 272 0.04 -0.34 -12.55
C THR A 272 0.85 0.96 -12.54
N ILE A 273 2.16 0.90 -12.25
CA ILE A 273 3.04 2.07 -12.21
C ILE A 273 3.25 2.64 -13.62
N GLN A 274 3.46 1.80 -14.63
CA GLN A 274 3.68 2.23 -16.02
C GLN A 274 2.45 2.93 -16.60
N ARG A 275 1.25 2.50 -16.22
CA ARG A 275 -0.01 3.15 -16.63
C ARG A 275 -0.08 4.63 -16.22
N ASN A 276 0.35 4.96 -15.01
CA ASN A 276 0.51 6.34 -14.56
C ASN A 276 1.58 6.45 -13.47
N PRO A 277 2.83 6.78 -13.84
CA PRO A 277 3.96 6.83 -12.91
C PRO A 277 3.81 7.87 -11.79
N SER A 278 3.00 8.90 -11.99
CA SER A 278 2.86 10.03 -11.05
C SER A 278 2.23 9.64 -9.71
N TYR A 279 1.62 8.45 -9.61
CA TYR A 279 0.89 8.03 -8.41
C TYR A 279 1.60 7.00 -7.56
N TYR A 280 2.83 6.62 -7.90
CA TYR A 280 3.66 5.71 -7.09
C TYR A 280 4.52 6.47 -6.08
N LEU A 281 4.84 5.86 -4.93
CA LEU A 281 5.60 6.49 -3.84
C LEU A 281 7.11 6.61 -4.14
N TRP A 282 7.48 7.49 -5.04
CA TRP A 282 8.88 7.70 -5.47
C TRP A 282 9.82 8.24 -4.40
N THR A 283 9.32 8.75 -3.28
CA THR A 283 10.16 9.21 -2.16
C THR A 283 10.78 8.05 -1.37
N HIS A 284 10.30 6.81 -1.52
CA HIS A 284 10.90 5.65 -0.86
C HIS A 284 12.25 5.29 -1.49
N ARG A 285 13.27 4.97 -0.65
CA ARG A 285 14.59 4.46 -1.12
C ARG A 285 14.48 2.98 -1.45
N ARG A 286 13.73 2.64 -2.52
CA ARG A 286 13.39 1.26 -2.90
C ARG A 286 14.64 0.44 -3.22
N TRP A 287 15.60 1.02 -3.95
CA TRP A 287 16.80 0.35 -4.44
C TRP A 287 18.04 0.68 -3.60
N LYS A 288 17.93 0.55 -2.28
CA LYS A 288 19.06 0.78 -1.36
C LYS A 288 20.01 -0.41 -1.24
N HIS A 289 19.52 -1.64 -1.46
CA HIS A 289 20.33 -2.84 -1.49
C HIS A 289 20.82 -3.10 -2.91
N LYS A 290 22.05 -3.59 -3.03
CA LYS A 290 22.62 -4.08 -4.28
C LYS A 290 22.79 -5.59 -4.16
N ARG A 291 22.48 -6.31 -5.23
CA ARG A 291 22.79 -7.74 -5.30
C ARG A 291 24.32 -7.87 -5.37
N THR A 292 24.92 -8.50 -4.38
CA THR A 292 26.33 -8.92 -4.46
C THR A 292 26.42 -10.07 -5.45
N ALA A 293 27.34 -9.99 -6.39
CA ALA A 293 27.65 -11.13 -7.24
C ALA A 293 27.99 -12.34 -6.34
N PRO A 294 27.61 -13.56 -6.71
CA PRO A 294 28.08 -14.74 -6.00
C PRO A 294 29.61 -14.64 -5.99
N THR A 295 30.19 -14.70 -4.80
CA THR A 295 31.65 -14.87 -4.67
C THR A 295 31.96 -16.20 -5.33
N THR A 296 32.51 -16.18 -6.53
CA THR A 296 33.15 -17.36 -7.13
C THR A 296 34.29 -17.71 -6.19
N SER A 297 34.03 -18.66 -5.28
CA SER A 297 35.11 -19.34 -4.59
C SER A 297 35.97 -19.99 -5.67
N ALA A 298 37.19 -19.45 -5.86
CA ALA A 298 38.17 -20.12 -6.67
C ALA A 298 38.35 -21.54 -6.11
N PRO A 299 38.36 -22.58 -6.96
CA PRO A 299 38.71 -23.90 -6.50
C PRO A 299 40.15 -23.88 -5.98
N LEU A 300 40.34 -24.41 -4.77
CA LEU A 300 41.66 -24.75 -4.20
C LEU A 300 42.34 -25.83 -5.04
#